data_907ee06c821d4747a2f6d604c73b2e93
#
_entry.id   907ee06c821d4747a2f6d604c73b2e93
#
_cell.length_a   1.000
_cell.length_b   1.000
_cell.length_c   1.000
_cell.angle_alpha   90.00
_cell.angle_beta   90.00
_cell.angle_gamma   90.00
#
_symmetry.space_group_name_H-M   'P 1'
#
loop_
_entity.id
_entity.type
_entity.pdbx_description
1 polymer ?
#
loop_
_entity_poly.entity_id
_entity_poly.type
_entity_poly.pdbx_seq_one_letter_code
_entity_poly.pdbx_strand_id
1 'polypeptide(L)'
;QAGLITKDILDKMELGTKIHYYLEMLDFKNPDYTSVDSKYINKIKAFIDSPLLENIKEAKIFKEYEFMDDGKHGFIDLLLEYEDKIVIIDYKTKTIDDVHYDEQLNGYRTYVESLTSKPVYCYLYSIIDETYREVEK
;
A
#
# COMPACT_ATOMS: atom_id res chain seq x y z
N GLN A 1 -9.54 -5.79 12.63
CA GLN A 1 -8.92 -6.45 13.78
C GLN A 1 -8.38 -7.82 13.39
N ALA A 2 -7.07 -7.95 13.37
CA ALA A 2 -6.41 -9.18 12.96
C ALA A 2 -6.86 -10.37 13.80
N GLY A 3 -7.00 -10.21 15.10
CA GLY A 3 -7.39 -11.28 16.02
C GLY A 3 -8.81 -11.78 15.82
N LEU A 4 -9.63 -11.08 15.02
CA LEU A 4 -11.02 -11.47 14.73
C LEU A 4 -11.14 -12.17 13.37
N ILE A 5 -10.07 -12.20 12.58
CA ILE A 5 -10.09 -12.83 11.25
C ILE A 5 -9.62 -14.28 11.40
N THR A 6 -10.54 -15.22 11.19
CA THR A 6 -10.23 -16.64 11.20
C THR A 6 -9.78 -17.08 9.82
N LYS A 7 -9.18 -18.29 9.75
CA LYS A 7 -8.78 -18.86 8.47
C LYS A 7 -9.97 -19.04 7.54
N ASP A 8 -11.13 -19.45 8.06
CA ASP A 8 -12.32 -19.64 7.24
C ASP A 8 -12.83 -18.34 6.63
N ILE A 9 -12.81 -17.25 7.41
CA ILE A 9 -13.18 -15.94 6.91
C ILE A 9 -12.19 -15.49 5.85
N LEU A 10 -10.90 -15.64 6.13
CA LEU A 10 -9.84 -15.25 5.21
C LEU A 10 -9.95 -15.99 3.87
N ASP A 11 -10.21 -17.29 3.90
CA ASP A 11 -10.34 -18.10 2.69
C ASP A 11 -11.53 -17.68 1.81
N LYS A 12 -12.55 -17.05 2.41
CA LYS A 12 -13.73 -16.58 1.70
C LYS A 12 -13.60 -15.16 1.16
N MET A 13 -12.57 -14.43 1.56
CA MET A 13 -12.34 -13.07 1.06
C MET A 13 -11.98 -13.10 -0.42
N GLU A 14 -12.40 -12.04 -1.13
CA GLU A 14 -11.92 -11.80 -2.48
C GLU A 14 -10.41 -11.54 -2.47
N LEU A 15 -9.76 -11.84 -3.60
CA LEU A 15 -8.31 -11.71 -3.73
C LEU A 15 -7.79 -10.32 -3.32
N GLY A 16 -8.44 -9.27 -3.80
CA GLY A 16 -8.02 -7.90 -3.47
C GLY A 16 -8.05 -7.63 -1.98
N THR A 17 -9.16 -7.99 -1.32
CA THR A 17 -9.32 -7.80 0.13
C THR A 17 -8.30 -8.63 0.90
N LYS A 18 -8.05 -9.85 0.45
CA LYS A 18 -7.10 -10.75 1.10
C LYS A 18 -5.67 -10.21 1.04
N ILE A 19 -5.25 -9.72 -0.12
CA ILE A 19 -3.92 -9.13 -0.29
C ILE A 19 -3.76 -7.88 0.58
N HIS A 20 -4.77 -7.01 0.59
CA HIS A 20 -4.73 -5.81 1.44
C HIS A 20 -4.64 -6.18 2.91
N TYR A 21 -5.36 -7.22 3.35
CA TYR A 21 -5.30 -7.70 4.72
C TYR A 21 -3.89 -8.17 5.09
N TYR A 22 -3.27 -9.01 4.23
CA TYR A 22 -1.92 -9.49 4.50
C TYR A 22 -0.93 -8.35 4.59
N LEU A 23 -1.01 -7.39 3.67
CA LEU A 23 -0.08 -6.25 3.66
C LEU A 23 -0.31 -5.34 4.86
N GLU A 24 -1.54 -5.21 5.32
CA GLU A 24 -1.82 -4.43 6.52
C GLU A 24 -1.21 -5.07 7.76
N MET A 25 -1.27 -6.40 7.87
CA MET A 25 -0.83 -7.11 9.06
C MET A 25 0.67 -7.42 9.09
N LEU A 26 1.34 -7.38 7.95
CA LEU A 26 2.75 -7.75 7.84
C LEU A 26 3.65 -6.61 8.32
N ASP A 27 4.63 -6.94 9.17
CA ASP A 27 5.67 -5.97 9.56
C ASP A 27 6.69 -5.85 8.42
N PHE A 28 6.69 -4.73 7.72
CA PHE A 28 7.57 -4.54 6.57
C PHE A 28 9.05 -4.45 6.94
N LYS A 29 9.36 -4.11 8.18
CA LYS A 29 10.75 -4.00 8.64
C LYS A 29 11.32 -5.33 9.10
N ASN A 30 10.45 -6.28 9.48
CA ASN A 30 10.84 -7.60 9.93
C ASN A 30 9.74 -8.60 9.54
N PRO A 31 9.60 -8.92 8.24
CA PRO A 31 8.46 -9.70 7.76
C PRO A 31 8.45 -11.13 8.30
N ASP A 32 7.28 -11.57 8.77
CA ASP A 32 7.01 -12.94 9.14
C ASP A 32 5.85 -13.44 8.27
N TYR A 33 6.14 -14.37 7.37
CA TYR A 33 5.19 -14.85 6.38
C TYR A 33 4.42 -16.09 6.84
N THR A 34 4.57 -16.52 8.11
CA THR A 34 3.99 -17.79 8.58
C THR A 34 2.46 -17.82 8.51
N SER A 35 1.82 -16.68 8.64
CA SER A 35 0.35 -16.59 8.59
C SER A 35 -0.18 -16.27 7.19
N VAL A 36 0.70 -16.14 6.21
CA VAL A 36 0.30 -15.86 4.82
C VAL A 36 0.06 -17.18 4.09
N ASP A 37 -1.06 -17.28 3.38
CA ASP A 37 -1.35 -18.42 2.53
C ASP A 37 -0.21 -18.62 1.52
N SER A 38 0.29 -19.86 1.39
CA SER A 38 1.43 -20.19 0.54
C SER A 38 1.24 -19.74 -0.92
N LYS A 39 0.00 -19.66 -1.38
CA LYS A 39 -0.33 -19.16 -2.73
C LYS A 39 0.16 -17.73 -2.97
N TYR A 40 0.20 -16.92 -1.92
CA TYR A 40 0.43 -15.47 -2.06
C TYR A 40 1.79 -15.05 -1.55
N ILE A 41 2.54 -15.93 -0.86
CA ILE A 41 3.82 -15.57 -0.26
C ILE A 41 4.77 -14.96 -1.29
N ASN A 42 4.92 -15.59 -2.45
CA ASN A 42 5.89 -15.12 -3.45
C ASN A 42 5.51 -13.73 -3.99
N LYS A 43 4.23 -13.48 -4.19
CA LYS A 43 3.75 -12.18 -4.68
C LYS A 43 3.96 -11.08 -3.63
N ILE A 44 3.70 -11.38 -2.38
CA ILE A 44 3.89 -10.44 -1.29
C ILE A 44 5.38 -10.17 -1.06
N LYS A 45 6.21 -11.22 -1.10
CA LYS A 45 7.67 -11.06 -0.97
C LYS A 45 8.23 -10.21 -2.12
N ALA A 46 7.73 -10.39 -3.33
CA ALA A 46 8.17 -9.59 -4.47
C ALA A 46 7.93 -8.09 -4.22
N PHE A 47 6.79 -7.74 -3.60
CA PHE A 47 6.53 -6.35 -3.23
C PHE A 47 7.48 -5.88 -2.13
N ILE A 48 7.60 -6.66 -1.06
CA ILE A 48 8.47 -6.31 0.09
C ILE A 48 9.92 -6.12 -0.37
N ASP A 49 10.38 -6.95 -1.30
CA ASP A 49 11.76 -6.91 -1.80
C ASP A 49 11.94 -5.95 -2.98
N SER A 50 10.87 -5.25 -3.38
CA SER A 50 10.95 -4.35 -4.54
C SER A 50 11.77 -3.10 -4.22
N PRO A 51 12.28 -2.41 -5.26
CA PRO A 51 13.01 -1.15 -5.06
C PRO A 51 12.20 -0.06 -4.35
N LEU A 52 10.86 -0.12 -4.42
CA LEU A 52 10.02 0.86 -3.72
C LEU A 52 10.23 0.83 -2.21
N LEU A 53 10.64 -0.31 -1.64
CA LEU A 53 10.80 -0.48 -0.21
C LEU A 53 12.26 -0.66 0.21
N GLU A 54 13.22 -0.30 -0.64
CA GLU A 54 14.63 -0.55 -0.33
C GLU A 54 15.13 0.13 0.94
N ASN A 55 14.56 1.29 1.29
CA ASN A 55 14.94 2.01 2.50
C ASN A 55 13.86 1.96 3.58
N ILE A 56 13.06 0.90 3.59
CA ILE A 56 11.87 0.81 4.46
C ILE A 56 12.22 0.94 5.95
N LYS A 57 13.41 0.52 6.37
CA LYS A 57 13.80 0.58 7.78
C LYS A 57 13.95 2.02 8.29
N GLU A 58 14.14 2.97 7.39
CA GLU A 58 14.29 4.38 7.74
C GLU A 58 12.96 5.13 7.74
N ALA A 59 11.87 4.49 7.32
CA ALA A 59 10.58 5.12 7.19
C ALA A 59 9.73 4.95 8.44
N LYS A 60 8.87 5.94 8.71
CA LYS A 60 7.68 5.72 9.51
C LYS A 60 6.62 5.18 8.58
N ILE A 61 6.00 4.08 8.95
CA ILE A 61 5.07 3.35 8.09
C ILE A 61 3.65 3.57 8.61
N PHE A 62 2.78 4.09 7.73
CA PHE A 62 1.37 4.24 8.01
C PHE A 62 0.60 3.40 7.00
N LYS A 63 -0.24 2.51 7.50
CA LYS A 63 -1.05 1.63 6.66
C LYS A 63 -2.51 1.97 6.82
N GLU A 64 -3.28 1.90 5.72
CA GLU A 64 -4.69 2.27 5.72
C GLU A 64 -4.88 3.63 6.38
N TYR A 65 -4.10 4.60 5.91
CA TYR A 65 -4.07 5.94 6.50
C TYR A 65 -5.34 6.70 6.12
N GLU A 66 -6.15 6.96 7.12
CA GLU A 66 -7.43 7.62 6.92
C GLU A 66 -7.26 9.10 6.60
N PHE A 67 -8.01 9.58 5.63
CA PHE A 67 -8.04 11.01 5.34
C PHE A 67 -9.46 11.48 5.12
N MET A 68 -9.67 12.78 5.42
CA MET A 68 -10.90 13.49 5.11
C MET A 68 -10.52 14.81 4.48
N ASP A 69 -10.99 15.06 3.26
CA ASP A 69 -10.65 16.27 2.53
C ASP A 69 -11.85 16.71 1.69
N ASP A 70 -12.36 17.92 1.97
CA ASP A 70 -13.45 18.54 1.22
C ASP A 70 -14.65 17.59 1.05
N GLY A 71 -15.07 16.99 2.15
CA GLY A 71 -16.20 16.06 2.16
C GLY A 71 -15.88 14.67 1.62
N LYS A 72 -14.67 14.43 1.15
CA LYS A 72 -14.20 13.12 0.71
C LYS A 72 -13.55 12.39 1.87
N HIS A 73 -13.84 11.10 1.98
CA HIS A 73 -13.28 10.25 3.02
C HIS A 73 -12.71 9.00 2.35
N GLY A 74 -11.54 8.60 2.74
CA GLY A 74 -10.91 7.40 2.20
C GLY A 74 -9.69 6.97 3.00
N PHE A 75 -9.02 5.96 2.47
CA PHE A 75 -7.83 5.37 3.11
C PHE A 75 -6.73 5.24 2.06
N ILE A 76 -5.54 5.70 2.46
CA ILE A 76 -4.32 5.51 1.66
C ILE A 76 -3.72 4.18 2.11
N ASP A 77 -3.52 3.24 1.16
CA ASP A 77 -3.03 1.90 1.48
C ASP A 77 -1.73 1.93 2.28
N LEU A 78 -0.76 2.68 1.79
CA LEU A 78 0.56 2.77 2.41
C LEU A 78 1.13 4.17 2.24
N LEU A 79 1.52 4.76 3.36
CA LEU A 79 2.21 6.04 3.39
C LEU A 79 3.52 5.84 4.15
N LEU A 80 4.63 6.17 3.50
CA LEU A 80 5.96 6.05 4.06
C LEU A 80 6.54 7.43 4.27
N GLU A 81 6.84 7.77 5.51
CA GLU A 81 7.47 9.05 5.82
C GLU A 81 8.94 8.86 6.11
N TYR A 82 9.77 9.42 5.21
CA TYR A 82 11.21 9.53 5.40
C TYR A 82 11.55 10.92 5.89
N GLU A 83 12.80 11.13 6.28
CA GLU A 83 13.24 12.44 6.74
C GLU A 83 13.07 13.51 5.66
N ASP A 84 13.30 13.16 4.40
CA ASP A 84 13.37 14.10 3.27
C ASP A 84 12.20 14.00 2.30
N LYS A 85 11.28 13.05 2.47
CA LYS A 85 10.19 12.84 1.51
C LYS A 85 9.07 11.98 2.10
N ILE A 86 7.93 12.03 1.42
CA ILE A 86 6.80 11.11 1.66
C ILE A 86 6.61 10.25 0.41
N VAL A 87 6.37 8.97 0.60
CA VAL A 87 6.04 8.06 -0.51
C VAL A 87 4.67 7.45 -0.23
N ILE A 88 3.77 7.56 -1.21
CA ILE A 88 2.45 6.95 -1.17
C ILE A 88 2.46 5.79 -2.15
N ILE A 89 2.02 4.62 -1.71
CA ILE A 89 1.90 3.44 -2.56
C ILE A 89 0.49 2.89 -2.44
N ASP A 90 -0.15 2.69 -3.58
CA ASP A 90 -1.47 2.10 -3.67
C ASP A 90 -1.35 0.74 -4.35
N TYR A 91 -1.92 -0.30 -3.72
CA TYR A 91 -1.83 -1.66 -4.25
C TYR A 91 -3.03 -1.96 -5.12
N LYS A 92 -2.78 -2.58 -6.27
CA LYS A 92 -3.83 -3.12 -7.12
C LYS A 92 -3.54 -4.61 -7.34
N THR A 93 -4.59 -5.39 -7.50
CA THR A 93 -4.45 -6.82 -7.77
C THR A 93 -4.56 -7.17 -9.24
N LYS A 94 -4.64 -6.15 -10.09
CA LYS A 94 -4.74 -6.28 -11.55
C LYS A 94 -3.88 -5.20 -12.19
N THR A 95 -4.06 -4.96 -13.48
CA THR A 95 -3.24 -3.99 -14.20
C THR A 95 -3.37 -2.59 -13.61
N ILE A 96 -2.32 -1.78 -13.78
CA ILE A 96 -2.24 -0.44 -13.21
C ILE A 96 -2.28 0.66 -14.27
N ASP A 97 -2.85 0.36 -15.45
CA ASP A 97 -2.85 1.27 -16.59
C ASP A 97 -4.02 2.26 -16.59
N ASP A 98 -5.00 2.08 -15.69
CA ASP A 98 -6.20 2.91 -15.67
C ASP A 98 -5.88 4.32 -15.16
N VAL A 99 -6.22 5.33 -15.96
CA VAL A 99 -5.98 6.74 -15.61
C VAL A 99 -6.78 7.20 -14.40
N HIS A 100 -7.87 6.50 -14.04
CA HIS A 100 -8.63 6.82 -12.83
C HIS A 100 -7.82 6.56 -11.58
N TYR A 101 -6.86 5.62 -11.63
CA TYR A 101 -5.94 5.41 -10.51
C TYR A 101 -5.05 6.63 -10.31
N ASP A 102 -4.64 7.28 -11.39
CA ASP A 102 -3.83 8.49 -11.31
C ASP A 102 -4.59 9.62 -10.61
N GLU A 103 -5.88 9.77 -10.94
CA GLU A 103 -6.75 10.76 -10.29
C GLU A 103 -6.86 10.47 -8.80
N GLN A 104 -7.04 9.20 -8.43
CA GLN A 104 -7.12 8.78 -7.04
C GLN A 104 -5.84 9.14 -6.27
N LEU A 105 -4.69 8.79 -6.82
CA LEU A 105 -3.42 9.07 -6.16
C LEU A 105 -3.11 10.56 -6.10
N ASN A 106 -3.48 11.32 -7.10
CA ASN A 106 -3.31 12.77 -7.06
C ASN A 106 -4.22 13.41 -6.01
N GLY A 107 -5.38 12.83 -5.74
CA GLY A 107 -6.21 13.22 -4.61
C GLY A 107 -5.52 12.97 -3.29
N TYR A 108 -4.90 11.82 -3.12
CA TYR A 108 -4.11 11.50 -1.92
C TYR A 108 -2.94 12.47 -1.78
N ARG A 109 -2.23 12.73 -2.87
CA ARG A 109 -1.10 13.68 -2.90
C ARG A 109 -1.53 15.06 -2.41
N THR A 110 -2.63 15.58 -2.93
CA THR A 110 -3.13 16.90 -2.56
C THR A 110 -3.40 16.99 -1.07
N TYR A 111 -4.03 15.96 -0.51
CA TYR A 111 -4.31 15.92 0.92
C TYR A 111 -3.01 15.90 1.72
N VAL A 112 -2.09 15.00 1.39
CA VAL A 112 -0.83 14.85 2.14
C VAL A 112 0.03 16.09 2.02
N GLU A 113 0.09 16.71 0.83
CA GLU A 113 0.83 17.96 0.63
C GLU A 113 0.31 19.09 1.51
N SER A 114 -0.97 19.05 1.90
CA SER A 114 -1.51 20.05 2.82
C SER A 114 -0.98 19.88 4.25
N LEU A 115 -0.41 18.73 4.58
CA LEU A 115 0.06 18.40 5.93
C LEU A 115 1.56 18.46 6.09
N THR A 116 2.32 18.63 5.03
CA THR A 116 3.78 18.57 5.08
C THR A 116 4.40 19.48 4.04
N SER A 117 5.65 19.92 4.30
CA SER A 117 6.46 20.64 3.31
C SER A 117 7.37 19.69 2.52
N LYS A 118 7.39 18.39 2.88
CA LYS A 118 8.24 17.41 2.20
C LYS A 118 7.68 17.10 0.82
N PRO A 119 8.52 16.79 -0.19
CA PRO A 119 8.03 16.33 -1.48
C PRO A 119 7.31 14.99 -1.32
N VAL A 120 6.24 14.82 -2.10
CA VAL A 120 5.38 13.63 -2.06
C VAL A 120 5.45 12.92 -3.40
N TYR A 121 5.78 11.63 -3.37
CA TYR A 121 5.87 10.76 -4.55
C TYR A 121 4.80 9.68 -4.44
N CYS A 122 4.12 9.42 -5.54
CA CYS A 122 3.01 8.46 -5.56
C CYS A 122 3.29 7.34 -6.56
N TYR A 123 3.01 6.11 -6.14
CA TYR A 123 3.23 4.93 -6.96
C TYR A 123 2.01 4.02 -6.93
N LEU A 124 1.74 3.39 -8.07
CA LEU A 124 0.83 2.26 -8.17
C LEU A 124 1.66 0.99 -8.26
N TYR A 125 1.27 -0.02 -7.53
CA TYR A 125 1.92 -1.33 -7.57
C TYR A 125 0.89 -2.42 -7.85
N SER A 126 1.14 -3.21 -8.91
CA SER A 126 0.33 -4.39 -9.22
C SER A 126 0.92 -5.60 -8.52
N ILE A 127 0.20 -6.15 -7.55
CA ILE A 127 0.66 -7.33 -6.81
C ILE A 127 0.77 -8.54 -7.74
N ILE A 128 -0.21 -8.72 -8.63
CA ILE A 128 -0.25 -9.89 -9.52
C ILE A 128 0.85 -9.82 -10.58
N ASP A 129 1.05 -8.65 -11.18
CA ASP A 129 2.03 -8.50 -12.26
C ASP A 129 3.44 -8.21 -11.74
N GLU A 130 3.60 -7.89 -10.46
CA GLU A 130 4.87 -7.52 -9.83
C GLU A 130 5.52 -6.32 -10.54
N THR A 131 4.67 -5.37 -10.95
CA THR A 131 5.11 -4.16 -11.65
C THR A 131 4.61 -2.93 -10.90
N TYR A 132 5.29 -1.81 -11.12
CA TYR A 132 4.85 -0.55 -10.54
C TYR A 132 5.16 0.60 -11.48
N ARG A 133 4.48 1.72 -11.27
CA ARG A 133 4.80 2.96 -11.97
C ARG A 133 4.58 4.14 -11.06
N GLU A 134 5.33 5.21 -11.30
CA GLU A 134 5.12 6.47 -10.62
C GLU A 134 3.94 7.20 -11.23
N VAL A 135 3.13 7.83 -10.38
CA VAL A 135 2.03 8.69 -10.81
C VAL A 135 2.50 10.12 -10.70
N GLU A 136 2.64 10.78 -11.86
CA GLU A 136 3.06 12.18 -11.93
C GLU A 136 1.90 13.10 -11.58
N LYS A 137 2.25 14.31 -11.13
CA LYS A 137 1.29 15.35 -10.84
C LYS A 137 0.49 15.74 -12.08
#